data_a474213531e8dffa9ace2ad394b216cb
#
_entry.id   a474213531e8dffa9ace2ad394b216cb
#
_cell.length_a   1.000
_cell.length_b   1.000
_cell.length_c   1.000
_cell.angle_alpha   90.00
_cell.angle_beta   90.00
_cell.angle_gamma   90.00
#
_symmetry.space_group_name_H-M   'P 1'
#
loop_
_entity.id
_entity.type
_entity.pdbx_description
1 polymer ?
#
loop_
_entity_poly.entity_id
_entity_poly.type
_entity_poly.pdbx_seq_one_letter_code
_entity_poly.pdbx_strand_id
1 'polypeptide(L)'
;DLKAQWEPLVAATGDLGLYNRKYTGFERNQVMYFLVFDSDNPNSMLSAVSYARENARIIRENLSKETWEKVNALYFMLKEGLEKKVWKKEDPRRFFENVKDQILLIYGLADATVARTEGWHFRQLGQLLERADKTSRILDVKYHILLPSTYEVGSPLDFLHWMALLKSVTGFNTYRRLYGNIDPSGVVEFLLFNKYFPRSIFYCLKEAERCLHLISGNSPDGIKSSAERAIGEMRSRLEYSEVDDVINSGLHEYLDTIQLKINHISDLVDVNYFRAKEDYVFRSESQSQSQS
;
A
#
# COMPACT_ATOMS: atom_id res chain seq x y z
N ASP A 1 -29.01 -2.80 2.23
CA ASP A 1 -29.03 -1.44 1.69
C ASP A 1 -27.75 -1.19 0.87
N LEU A 2 -27.89 -0.94 -0.44
CA LEU A 2 -26.75 -0.73 -1.36
C LEU A 2 -25.85 0.46 -0.94
N LYS A 3 -26.37 1.41 -0.17
CA LYS A 3 -25.62 2.58 0.35
C LYS A 3 -24.59 2.19 1.41
N ALA A 4 -24.93 1.20 2.25
CA ALA A 4 -24.04 0.73 3.32
C ALA A 4 -22.77 0.01 2.80
N GLN A 5 -22.68 -0.29 1.50
CA GLN A 5 -21.55 -1.02 0.91
C GLN A 5 -20.37 -0.12 0.48
N TRP A 6 -20.56 1.19 0.35
CA TRP A 6 -19.54 2.11 -0.17
C TRP A 6 -18.76 2.85 0.91
N GLU A 7 -19.38 3.11 2.06
CA GLU A 7 -18.73 3.76 3.20
C GLU A 7 -17.45 3.03 3.66
N PRO A 8 -17.46 1.69 3.84
CA PRO A 8 -16.28 0.96 4.26
C PRO A 8 -15.06 1.11 3.36
N LEU A 9 -15.27 1.33 2.05
CA LEU A 9 -14.17 1.56 1.12
C LEU A 9 -13.47 2.89 1.37
N VAL A 10 -14.23 3.93 1.73
CA VAL A 10 -13.67 5.24 2.10
C VAL A 10 -13.03 5.18 3.49
N ALA A 11 -13.66 4.50 4.44
CA ALA A 11 -13.12 4.31 5.78
C ALA A 11 -11.75 3.60 5.75
N ALA A 12 -11.65 2.51 4.98
CA ALA A 12 -10.42 1.75 4.85
C ALA A 12 -9.24 2.53 4.26
N THR A 13 -9.48 3.56 3.41
CA THR A 13 -8.40 4.42 2.92
C THR A 13 -7.91 5.43 3.96
N GLY A 14 -8.63 5.60 5.08
CA GLY A 14 -8.36 6.63 6.10
C GLY A 14 -8.85 8.02 5.72
N ASP A 15 -9.60 8.15 4.62
CA ASP A 15 -10.00 9.44 4.02
C ASP A 15 -11.41 9.88 4.42
N LEU A 16 -12.05 9.22 5.41
CA LEU A 16 -13.44 9.47 5.78
C LEU A 16 -13.68 10.95 6.18
N GLY A 17 -12.74 11.53 6.91
CA GLY A 17 -12.83 12.95 7.31
C GLY A 17 -12.76 13.91 6.13
N LEU A 18 -11.95 13.61 5.11
CA LEU A 18 -11.85 14.40 3.88
C LEU A 18 -13.11 14.22 3.02
N TYR A 19 -13.59 13.00 2.91
CA TYR A 19 -14.81 12.67 2.16
C TYR A 19 -16.03 13.39 2.72
N ASN A 20 -16.26 13.34 4.03
CA ASN A 20 -17.41 13.93 4.71
C ASN A 20 -17.43 15.46 4.65
N ARG A 21 -16.29 16.11 4.38
CA ARG A 21 -16.26 17.57 4.11
C ARG A 21 -16.81 17.95 2.73
N LYS A 22 -16.83 17.00 1.78
CA LYS A 22 -17.22 17.24 0.39
C LYS A 22 -18.58 16.66 0.04
N TYR A 23 -18.94 15.56 0.65
CA TYR A 23 -20.11 14.77 0.25
C TYR A 23 -21.01 14.45 1.45
N THR A 24 -22.32 14.41 1.19
CA THR A 24 -23.34 13.93 2.12
C THR A 24 -23.82 12.56 1.65
N GLY A 25 -23.40 11.48 2.38
CA GLY A 25 -23.74 10.10 2.02
C GLY A 25 -22.76 9.44 1.07
N PHE A 26 -22.92 8.13 0.85
CA PHE A 26 -21.95 7.28 0.15
C PHE A 26 -22.55 6.70 -1.13
N GLU A 27 -22.85 7.57 -2.10
CA GLU A 27 -23.33 7.14 -3.40
C GLU A 27 -22.18 6.56 -4.24
N ARG A 28 -22.43 5.47 -4.98
CA ARG A 28 -21.44 4.77 -5.82
C ARG A 28 -20.58 5.73 -6.65
N ASN A 29 -21.23 6.66 -7.36
CA ASN A 29 -20.52 7.55 -8.26
C ASN A 29 -19.66 8.58 -7.53
N GLN A 30 -20.09 9.05 -6.36
CA GLN A 30 -19.34 9.98 -5.52
C GLN A 30 -18.11 9.30 -4.93
N VAL A 31 -18.28 8.10 -4.34
CA VAL A 31 -17.19 7.32 -3.78
C VAL A 31 -16.18 6.94 -4.84
N MET A 32 -16.64 6.47 -6.01
CA MET A 32 -15.75 6.11 -7.10
C MET A 32 -14.98 7.33 -7.63
N TYR A 33 -15.62 8.49 -7.79
CA TYR A 33 -14.95 9.72 -8.18
C TYR A 33 -13.89 10.12 -7.15
N PHE A 34 -14.25 10.14 -5.87
CA PHE A 34 -13.37 10.52 -4.76
C PHE A 34 -12.12 9.65 -4.67
N LEU A 35 -12.27 8.34 -4.74
CA LEU A 35 -11.15 7.39 -4.63
C LEU A 35 -10.28 7.30 -5.88
N VAL A 36 -10.83 7.66 -7.05
CA VAL A 36 -10.11 7.45 -8.32
C VAL A 36 -9.62 8.76 -8.93
N PHE A 37 -10.43 9.82 -8.94
CA PHE A 37 -10.20 11.01 -9.77
C PHE A 37 -10.11 12.33 -9.03
N ASP A 38 -10.53 12.39 -7.76
CA ASP A 38 -10.54 13.64 -7.00
C ASP A 38 -9.11 14.11 -6.71
N SER A 39 -8.71 15.23 -7.30
CA SER A 39 -7.37 15.81 -7.11
C SER A 39 -7.14 16.39 -5.71
N ASP A 40 -8.21 16.71 -4.97
CA ASP A 40 -8.10 17.17 -3.58
C ASP A 40 -7.95 15.99 -2.59
N ASN A 41 -8.17 14.77 -3.06
CA ASN A 41 -7.81 13.57 -2.32
C ASN A 41 -6.38 13.13 -2.70
N PRO A 42 -5.38 13.33 -1.83
CA PRO A 42 -3.99 12.94 -2.10
C PRO A 42 -3.85 11.41 -2.31
N ASN A 43 -4.77 10.62 -1.77
CA ASN A 43 -4.80 9.16 -1.90
C ASN A 43 -5.61 8.68 -3.11
N SER A 44 -6.18 9.58 -3.91
CA SER A 44 -6.87 9.17 -5.14
C SER A 44 -5.89 8.53 -6.13
N MET A 45 -6.40 7.61 -6.95
CA MET A 45 -5.59 6.93 -7.96
C MET A 45 -4.92 7.94 -8.92
N LEU A 46 -5.63 8.99 -9.35
CA LEU A 46 -5.08 10.03 -10.21
C LEU A 46 -3.98 10.83 -9.50
N SER A 47 -4.16 11.20 -8.24
CA SER A 47 -3.15 11.90 -7.44
C SER A 47 -1.89 11.03 -7.28
N ALA A 48 -2.05 9.76 -6.88
CA ALA A 48 -0.94 8.83 -6.73
C ALA A 48 -0.14 8.64 -8.03
N VAL A 49 -0.83 8.49 -9.18
CA VAL A 49 -0.15 8.35 -10.48
C VAL A 49 0.48 9.67 -10.93
N SER A 50 -0.10 10.82 -10.57
CA SER A 50 0.49 12.13 -10.83
C SER A 50 1.81 12.30 -10.06
N TYR A 51 1.85 11.95 -8.77
CA TYR A 51 3.08 11.96 -7.97
C TYR A 51 4.11 10.96 -8.51
N ALA A 52 3.69 9.75 -8.85
CA ALA A 52 4.59 8.75 -9.44
C ALA A 52 5.22 9.25 -10.75
N ARG A 53 4.44 9.94 -11.59
CA ARG A 53 4.92 10.55 -12.83
C ARG A 53 5.92 11.67 -12.58
N GLU A 54 5.65 12.57 -11.62
CA GLU A 54 6.60 13.64 -11.27
C GLU A 54 7.89 13.09 -10.68
N ASN A 55 7.81 12.10 -9.79
CA ASN A 55 8.98 11.41 -9.27
C ASN A 55 9.79 10.75 -10.40
N ALA A 56 9.13 10.04 -11.31
CA ALA A 56 9.78 9.44 -12.47
C ALA A 56 10.42 10.48 -13.40
N ARG A 57 9.85 11.69 -13.51
CA ARG A 57 10.42 12.79 -14.28
C ARG A 57 11.72 13.30 -13.65
N ILE A 58 11.76 13.43 -12.33
CA ILE A 58 12.94 13.89 -11.58
C ILE A 58 14.12 12.90 -11.73
N ILE A 59 13.84 11.60 -11.64
CA ILE A 59 14.85 10.54 -11.74
C ILE A 59 14.94 9.93 -13.16
N ARG A 60 14.58 10.69 -14.18
CA ARG A 60 14.39 10.21 -15.56
C ARG A 60 15.60 9.44 -16.10
N GLU A 61 16.80 9.87 -15.74
CA GLU A 61 18.05 9.26 -16.19
C GLU A 61 18.31 7.87 -15.59
N ASN A 62 17.66 7.56 -14.46
CA ASN A 62 17.75 6.25 -13.79
C ASN A 62 16.66 5.26 -14.24
N LEU A 63 15.79 5.66 -15.16
CA LEU A 63 14.70 4.83 -15.67
C LEU A 63 14.92 4.47 -17.12
N SER A 64 14.49 3.26 -17.52
CA SER A 64 14.43 2.94 -18.94
C SER A 64 13.37 3.80 -19.66
N LYS A 65 13.59 4.02 -20.96
CA LYS A 65 12.64 4.76 -21.80
C LYS A 65 11.24 4.14 -21.73
N GLU A 66 11.18 2.82 -21.77
CA GLU A 66 9.94 2.04 -21.73
C GLU A 66 9.19 2.23 -20.41
N THR A 67 9.90 2.22 -19.27
CA THR A 67 9.29 2.47 -17.96
C THR A 67 8.67 3.87 -17.91
N TRP A 68 9.40 4.89 -18.35
CA TRP A 68 8.90 6.25 -18.41
C TRP A 68 7.67 6.39 -19.32
N GLU A 69 7.69 5.81 -20.51
CA GLU A 69 6.56 5.83 -21.45
C GLU A 69 5.30 5.20 -20.85
N LYS A 70 5.46 4.10 -20.10
CA LYS A 70 4.31 3.43 -19.47
C LYS A 70 3.73 4.20 -18.27
N VAL A 71 4.58 4.86 -17.48
CA VAL A 71 4.11 5.76 -16.42
C VAL A 71 3.31 6.93 -17.03
N ASN A 72 3.81 7.55 -18.10
CA ASN A 72 3.08 8.59 -18.81
C ASN A 72 1.76 8.06 -19.41
N ALA A 73 1.77 6.89 -20.04
CA ALA A 73 0.58 6.30 -20.63
C ALA A 73 -0.51 6.04 -19.58
N LEU A 74 -0.12 5.55 -18.39
CA LEU A 74 -1.04 5.34 -17.26
C LEU A 74 -1.66 6.68 -16.79
N TYR A 75 -0.84 7.74 -16.66
CA TYR A 75 -1.33 9.06 -16.30
C TYR A 75 -2.38 9.57 -17.32
N PHE A 76 -2.08 9.52 -18.62
CA PHE A 76 -3.00 9.96 -19.65
C PHE A 76 -4.26 9.10 -19.73
N MET A 77 -4.14 7.79 -19.49
CA MET A 77 -5.31 6.91 -19.41
C MET A 77 -6.26 7.32 -18.28
N LEU A 78 -5.74 7.70 -17.11
CA LEU A 78 -6.57 8.21 -16.01
C LEU A 78 -7.17 9.56 -16.34
N LYS A 79 -6.44 10.48 -16.97
CA LYS A 79 -6.97 11.77 -17.43
C LYS A 79 -8.11 11.60 -18.44
N GLU A 80 -7.94 10.72 -19.42
CA GLU A 80 -8.98 10.36 -20.38
C GLU A 80 -10.20 9.73 -19.69
N GLY A 81 -9.97 8.87 -18.68
CA GLY A 81 -11.01 8.28 -17.85
C GLY A 81 -11.82 9.35 -17.10
N LEU A 82 -11.14 10.38 -16.59
CA LEU A 82 -11.76 11.54 -15.96
C LEU A 82 -12.63 12.31 -16.97
N GLU A 83 -12.11 12.64 -18.15
CA GLU A 83 -12.86 13.37 -19.20
C GLU A 83 -14.08 12.58 -19.68
N LYS A 84 -13.93 11.28 -19.88
CA LYS A 84 -15.01 10.36 -20.28
C LYS A 84 -15.96 9.99 -19.15
N LYS A 85 -15.76 10.50 -17.95
CA LYS A 85 -16.60 10.28 -16.74
C LYS A 85 -16.85 8.78 -16.51
N VAL A 86 -15.80 7.97 -16.54
CA VAL A 86 -15.94 6.49 -16.48
C VAL A 86 -16.60 6.00 -15.19
N TRP A 87 -16.52 6.77 -14.09
CA TRP A 87 -17.22 6.45 -12.82
C TRP A 87 -18.75 6.52 -12.91
N LYS A 88 -19.29 7.18 -13.95
CA LYS A 88 -20.74 7.24 -14.21
C LYS A 88 -21.24 6.10 -15.07
N LYS A 89 -20.35 5.30 -15.66
CA LYS A 89 -20.74 4.14 -16.46
C LYS A 89 -21.32 3.05 -15.59
N GLU A 90 -22.26 2.30 -16.13
CA GLU A 90 -22.85 1.14 -15.47
C GLU A 90 -21.78 0.08 -15.16
N ASP A 91 -20.93 -0.26 -16.13
CA ASP A 91 -19.82 -1.18 -15.95
C ASP A 91 -18.47 -0.52 -16.32
N PRO A 92 -17.69 -0.01 -15.35
CA PRO A 92 -16.35 0.53 -15.57
C PRO A 92 -15.26 -0.55 -15.47
N ARG A 93 -15.58 -1.83 -15.35
CA ARG A 93 -14.66 -2.93 -15.04
C ARG A 93 -13.48 -2.97 -16.00
N ARG A 94 -13.74 -2.91 -17.31
CA ARG A 94 -12.70 -2.92 -18.35
C ARG A 94 -11.68 -1.79 -18.18
N PHE A 95 -12.13 -0.62 -17.76
CA PHE A 95 -11.22 0.50 -17.48
C PHE A 95 -10.24 0.15 -16.35
N PHE A 96 -10.75 -0.37 -15.23
CA PHE A 96 -9.91 -0.75 -14.09
C PHE A 96 -9.01 -1.95 -14.38
N GLU A 97 -9.45 -2.90 -15.19
CA GLU A 97 -8.59 -4.00 -15.67
C GLU A 97 -7.42 -3.45 -16.47
N ASN A 98 -7.65 -2.54 -17.41
CA ASN A 98 -6.59 -1.90 -18.18
C ASN A 98 -5.61 -1.11 -17.28
N VAL A 99 -6.12 -0.38 -16.28
CA VAL A 99 -5.26 0.32 -15.30
C VAL A 99 -4.39 -0.66 -14.55
N LYS A 100 -4.97 -1.75 -14.04
CA LYS A 100 -4.24 -2.81 -13.35
C LYS A 100 -3.14 -3.42 -14.24
N ASP A 101 -3.45 -3.72 -15.50
CA ASP A 101 -2.49 -4.30 -16.44
C ASP A 101 -1.33 -3.34 -16.74
N GLN A 102 -1.60 -2.03 -16.89
CA GLN A 102 -0.54 -1.03 -17.04
C GLN A 102 0.36 -0.94 -15.79
N ILE A 103 -0.20 -1.02 -14.59
CA ILE A 103 0.57 -1.04 -13.34
C ILE A 103 1.47 -2.27 -13.27
N LEU A 104 0.95 -3.46 -13.61
CA LEU A 104 1.73 -4.70 -13.63
C LEU A 104 2.85 -4.64 -14.67
N LEU A 105 2.59 -4.04 -15.84
CA LEU A 105 3.59 -3.83 -16.87
C LEU A 105 4.71 -2.87 -16.39
N ILE A 106 4.37 -1.76 -15.72
CA ILE A 106 5.34 -0.83 -15.14
C ILE A 106 6.24 -1.56 -14.13
N TYR A 107 5.66 -2.38 -13.25
CA TYR A 107 6.43 -3.17 -12.30
C TYR A 107 7.37 -4.17 -12.99
N GLY A 108 6.89 -4.89 -13.99
CA GLY A 108 7.69 -5.85 -14.76
C GLY A 108 8.84 -5.18 -15.51
N LEU A 109 8.59 -4.04 -16.17
CA LEU A 109 9.61 -3.27 -16.86
C LEU A 109 10.66 -2.73 -15.89
N ALA A 110 10.24 -2.11 -14.79
CA ALA A 110 11.18 -1.61 -13.80
C ALA A 110 12.03 -2.73 -13.18
N ASP A 111 11.43 -3.90 -12.96
CA ASP A 111 12.15 -5.07 -12.45
C ASP A 111 13.15 -5.63 -13.47
N ALA A 112 12.81 -5.63 -14.75
CA ALA A 112 13.64 -6.18 -15.83
C ALA A 112 14.73 -5.23 -16.32
N THR A 113 14.59 -3.91 -16.15
CA THR A 113 15.44 -2.91 -16.82
C THR A 113 16.21 -1.98 -15.88
N VAL A 114 15.80 -1.84 -14.61
CA VAL A 114 16.49 -0.95 -13.68
C VAL A 114 17.59 -1.72 -12.94
N ALA A 115 18.81 -1.15 -12.94
CA ALA A 115 19.94 -1.72 -12.21
C ALA A 115 19.65 -1.82 -10.70
N ARG A 116 20.12 -2.89 -10.05
CA ARG A 116 19.91 -3.19 -8.63
C ARG A 116 20.81 -2.31 -7.72
N THR A 117 20.78 -1.02 -7.92
CA THR A 117 21.50 -0.03 -7.14
C THR A 117 20.67 0.48 -5.96
N GLU A 118 21.19 1.39 -5.18
CA GLU A 118 20.52 2.03 -4.04
C GLU A 118 19.10 2.55 -4.42
N GLY A 119 18.98 3.26 -5.56
CA GLY A 119 17.69 3.78 -6.02
C GLY A 119 16.64 2.69 -6.30
N TRP A 120 17.07 1.51 -6.80
CA TRP A 120 16.18 0.36 -6.96
C TRP A 120 15.68 -0.15 -5.60
N HIS A 121 16.56 -0.20 -4.60
CA HIS A 121 16.19 -0.64 -3.25
C HIS A 121 15.24 0.33 -2.56
N PHE A 122 15.42 1.66 -2.73
CA PHE A 122 14.44 2.65 -2.25
C PHE A 122 13.08 2.49 -2.91
N ARG A 123 13.01 2.26 -4.22
CA ARG A 123 11.77 1.97 -4.92
C ARG A 123 11.07 0.73 -4.37
N GLN A 124 11.83 -0.35 -4.16
CA GLN A 124 11.30 -1.59 -3.59
C GLN A 124 10.83 -1.40 -2.15
N LEU A 125 11.59 -0.69 -1.33
CA LEU A 125 11.23 -0.36 0.04
C LEU A 125 9.87 0.34 0.10
N GLY A 126 9.70 1.44 -0.66
CA GLY A 126 8.44 2.17 -0.73
C GLY A 126 7.28 1.29 -1.21
N GLN A 127 7.49 0.48 -2.26
CA GLN A 127 6.48 -0.45 -2.78
C GLN A 127 6.06 -1.50 -1.73
N LEU A 128 6.98 -2.00 -0.93
CA LEU A 128 6.72 -3.03 0.07
C LEU A 128 6.00 -2.46 1.29
N LEU A 129 6.41 -1.29 1.79
CA LEU A 129 5.72 -0.59 2.88
C LEU A 129 4.29 -0.22 2.49
N GLU A 130 4.09 0.35 1.30
CA GLU A 130 2.76 0.67 0.79
C GLU A 130 1.89 -0.57 0.60
N ARG A 131 2.48 -1.67 0.13
CA ARG A 131 1.78 -2.95 -0.02
C ARG A 131 1.35 -3.54 1.32
N ALA A 132 2.18 -3.46 2.36
CA ALA A 132 1.84 -3.88 3.71
C ALA A 132 0.69 -3.03 4.27
N ASP A 133 0.76 -1.70 4.12
CA ASP A 133 -0.32 -0.78 4.51
C ASP A 133 -1.63 -1.10 3.79
N LYS A 134 -1.61 -1.24 2.47
CA LYS A 134 -2.84 -1.56 1.71
C LYS A 134 -3.41 -2.94 2.06
N THR A 135 -2.57 -3.94 2.36
CA THR A 135 -3.06 -5.24 2.80
C THR A 135 -3.75 -5.14 4.16
N SER A 136 -3.19 -4.37 5.12
CA SER A 136 -3.84 -4.14 6.41
C SER A 136 -5.21 -3.47 6.25
N ARG A 137 -5.29 -2.44 5.41
CA ARG A 137 -6.54 -1.73 5.13
C ARG A 137 -7.59 -2.59 4.42
N ILE A 138 -7.17 -3.40 3.45
CA ILE A 138 -8.08 -4.34 2.77
C ILE A 138 -8.63 -5.37 3.78
N LEU A 139 -7.80 -5.85 4.71
CA LEU A 139 -8.25 -6.76 5.76
C LEU A 139 -9.19 -6.07 6.73
N ASP A 140 -8.93 -4.80 7.06
CA ASP A 140 -9.75 -3.99 7.95
C ASP A 140 -11.13 -3.62 7.36
N VAL A 141 -11.25 -3.52 6.03
CA VAL A 141 -12.56 -3.39 5.37
C VAL A 141 -13.54 -4.45 5.86
N LYS A 142 -13.04 -5.67 6.12
CA LYS A 142 -13.86 -6.77 6.62
C LYS A 142 -14.48 -6.45 7.98
N TYR A 143 -13.76 -5.79 8.87
CA TYR A 143 -14.29 -5.32 10.15
C TYR A 143 -15.45 -4.33 9.95
N HIS A 144 -15.29 -3.37 9.05
CA HIS A 144 -16.31 -2.36 8.78
C HIS A 144 -17.54 -2.88 8.03
N ILE A 145 -17.39 -3.89 7.16
CA ILE A 145 -18.50 -4.44 6.37
C ILE A 145 -19.30 -5.49 7.16
N LEU A 146 -18.68 -6.19 8.11
CA LEU A 146 -19.19 -7.48 8.61
C LEU A 146 -19.58 -7.51 10.07
N LEU A 147 -19.70 -6.36 10.73
CA LEU A 147 -20.26 -6.31 12.09
C LEU A 147 -21.72 -5.81 12.18
N PRO A 148 -22.64 -6.09 11.22
CA PRO A 148 -24.06 -5.81 11.46
C PRO A 148 -24.65 -6.75 12.50
N SER A 149 -24.14 -7.98 12.65
CA SER A 149 -24.56 -8.88 13.74
C SER A 149 -23.63 -10.09 13.89
N THR A 150 -23.45 -10.55 15.14
CA THR A 150 -22.74 -11.80 15.49
C THR A 150 -23.40 -13.06 14.88
N TYR A 151 -24.65 -12.96 14.41
CA TYR A 151 -25.39 -14.07 13.78
C TYR A 151 -24.97 -14.36 12.33
N GLU A 152 -24.22 -13.47 11.69
CA GLU A 152 -23.81 -13.65 10.28
C GLU A 152 -22.43 -14.29 10.13
N VAL A 153 -21.68 -14.46 11.21
CA VAL A 153 -20.37 -15.14 11.20
C VAL A 153 -20.57 -16.60 10.78
N GLY A 154 -19.85 -17.00 9.71
CA GLY A 154 -19.97 -18.34 9.13
C GLY A 154 -21.14 -18.53 8.16
N SER A 155 -21.89 -17.48 7.85
CA SER A 155 -22.95 -17.54 6.83
C SER A 155 -22.37 -17.67 5.41
N PRO A 156 -23.18 -18.12 4.41
CA PRO A 156 -22.76 -18.10 3.00
C PRO A 156 -22.32 -16.71 2.50
N LEU A 157 -22.90 -15.64 3.02
CA LEU A 157 -22.54 -14.27 2.70
C LEU A 157 -21.17 -13.92 3.28
N ASP A 158 -20.88 -14.31 4.50
CA ASP A 158 -19.57 -14.16 5.14
C ASP A 158 -18.46 -14.84 4.32
N PHE A 159 -18.70 -16.06 3.89
CA PHE A 159 -17.82 -16.80 3.00
C PHE A 159 -17.55 -16.06 1.68
N LEU A 160 -18.58 -15.51 1.04
CA LEU A 160 -18.43 -14.71 -0.20
C LEU A 160 -17.58 -13.46 0.01
N HIS A 161 -17.72 -12.80 1.15
CA HIS A 161 -16.91 -11.63 1.49
C HIS A 161 -15.43 -11.98 1.67
N TRP A 162 -15.11 -13.05 2.41
CA TRP A 162 -13.73 -13.52 2.57
C TRP A 162 -13.12 -13.94 1.23
N MET A 163 -13.90 -14.59 0.39
CA MET A 163 -13.46 -14.92 -0.98
C MET A 163 -13.20 -13.66 -1.80
N ALA A 164 -14.05 -12.65 -1.73
CA ALA A 164 -13.88 -11.37 -2.44
C ALA A 164 -12.61 -10.64 -1.95
N LEU A 165 -12.35 -10.63 -0.64
CA LEU A 165 -11.14 -10.07 -0.03
C LEU A 165 -9.89 -10.78 -0.56
N LEU A 166 -9.83 -12.11 -0.53
CA LEU A 166 -8.72 -12.88 -1.08
C LEU A 166 -8.50 -12.62 -2.58
N LYS A 167 -9.58 -12.47 -3.35
CA LYS A 167 -9.50 -12.11 -4.79
C LYS A 167 -8.95 -10.71 -5.00
N SER A 168 -9.30 -9.74 -4.14
CA SER A 168 -8.83 -8.36 -4.25
C SER A 168 -7.30 -8.25 -4.08
N VAL A 169 -6.71 -9.10 -3.25
CA VAL A 169 -5.25 -9.21 -3.09
C VAL A 169 -4.62 -10.24 -4.03
N THR A 170 -5.37 -10.79 -4.98
CA THR A 170 -4.91 -11.85 -5.90
C THR A 170 -4.36 -13.10 -5.16
N GLY A 171 -4.82 -13.31 -3.94
CA GLY A 171 -4.36 -14.37 -3.02
C GLY A 171 -5.20 -15.63 -3.02
N PHE A 172 -6.39 -15.62 -3.63
CA PHE A 172 -7.38 -16.69 -3.51
C PHE A 172 -6.86 -18.09 -3.87
N ASN A 173 -6.21 -18.23 -5.03
CA ASN A 173 -5.69 -19.53 -5.47
C ASN A 173 -4.53 -20.03 -4.60
N THR A 174 -3.66 -19.12 -4.15
CA THR A 174 -2.56 -19.45 -3.24
C THR A 174 -3.09 -19.89 -1.88
N TYR A 175 -4.05 -19.14 -1.33
CA TYR A 175 -4.72 -19.49 -0.09
C TYR A 175 -5.35 -20.88 -0.16
N ARG A 176 -6.19 -21.14 -1.17
CA ARG A 176 -6.86 -22.44 -1.34
C ARG A 176 -5.89 -23.60 -1.43
N ARG A 177 -4.75 -23.40 -2.05
CA ARG A 177 -3.72 -24.45 -2.17
C ARG A 177 -3.05 -24.77 -0.83
N LEU A 178 -2.90 -23.77 0.06
CA LEU A 178 -2.23 -23.91 1.35
C LEU A 178 -3.18 -24.34 2.48
N TYR A 179 -4.39 -23.78 2.50
CA TYR A 179 -5.35 -23.92 3.61
C TYR A 179 -6.59 -24.75 3.23
N GLY A 180 -6.86 -24.95 1.95
CA GLY A 180 -8.02 -25.70 1.46
C GLY A 180 -9.31 -24.89 1.50
N ASN A 181 -10.06 -24.97 2.59
CA ASN A 181 -11.33 -24.27 2.77
C ASN A 181 -11.08 -22.82 3.26
N ILE A 182 -12.03 -21.93 2.91
CA ILE A 182 -11.97 -20.56 3.44
C ILE A 182 -12.45 -20.57 4.88
N ASP A 183 -11.55 -20.16 5.76
CA ASP A 183 -11.77 -19.95 7.18
C ASP A 183 -11.33 -18.52 7.54
N PRO A 184 -12.16 -17.74 8.30
CA PRO A 184 -11.82 -16.38 8.70
C PRO A 184 -10.45 -16.25 9.37
N SER A 185 -10.15 -17.09 10.36
CA SER A 185 -8.88 -17.09 11.07
C SER A 185 -7.71 -17.41 10.14
N GLY A 186 -7.85 -18.42 9.28
CA GLY A 186 -6.85 -18.78 8.29
C GLY A 186 -6.61 -17.68 7.25
N VAL A 187 -7.64 -16.89 6.86
CA VAL A 187 -7.45 -15.73 5.96
C VAL A 187 -6.67 -14.62 6.65
N VAL A 188 -6.97 -14.33 7.91
CA VAL A 188 -6.23 -13.36 8.73
C VAL A 188 -4.77 -13.82 8.88
N GLU A 189 -4.54 -15.07 9.27
CA GLU A 189 -3.20 -15.67 9.38
C GLU A 189 -2.41 -15.55 8.06
N PHE A 190 -3.04 -15.92 6.94
CA PHE A 190 -2.42 -15.86 5.62
C PHE A 190 -2.00 -14.45 5.23
N LEU A 191 -2.82 -13.46 5.46
CA LEU A 191 -2.53 -12.07 5.08
C LEU A 191 -1.61 -11.36 6.07
N LEU A 192 -1.60 -11.73 7.33
CA LEU A 192 -0.69 -11.17 8.33
C LEU A 192 0.68 -11.84 8.29
N PHE A 193 0.73 -13.18 8.38
CA PHE A 193 1.93 -13.90 8.81
C PHE A 193 2.56 -14.80 7.75
N ASN A 194 1.93 -15.03 6.58
CA ASN A 194 2.50 -15.93 5.58
C ASN A 194 3.88 -15.45 5.10
N LYS A 195 4.89 -16.33 5.22
CA LYS A 195 6.30 -16.01 4.94
C LYS A 195 6.64 -15.95 3.44
N TYR A 196 5.76 -16.39 2.56
CA TYR A 196 6.02 -16.59 1.13
C TYR A 196 5.05 -15.84 0.21
N PHE A 197 3.88 -15.44 0.72
CA PHE A 197 2.91 -14.73 -0.09
C PHE A 197 3.32 -13.26 -0.25
N PRO A 198 3.56 -12.75 -1.48
CA PRO A 198 4.14 -11.41 -1.70
C PRO A 198 3.29 -10.23 -1.23
N ARG A 199 2.04 -10.47 -0.82
CA ARG A 199 1.14 -9.44 -0.27
C ARG A 199 0.81 -9.66 1.20
N SER A 200 1.39 -10.67 1.87
CA SER A 200 1.29 -10.74 3.32
C SER A 200 2.10 -9.60 3.96
N ILE A 201 1.64 -9.13 5.11
CA ILE A 201 2.30 -8.03 5.82
C ILE A 201 3.70 -8.47 6.26
N PHE A 202 3.82 -9.68 6.80
CA PHE A 202 5.12 -10.23 7.21
C PHE A 202 6.13 -10.29 6.05
N TYR A 203 5.73 -10.84 4.88
CA TYR A 203 6.61 -10.90 3.72
C TYR A 203 7.07 -9.50 3.28
N CYS A 204 6.14 -8.56 3.22
CA CYS A 204 6.45 -7.18 2.84
C CYS A 204 7.46 -6.55 3.78
N LEU A 205 7.28 -6.66 5.10
CA LEU A 205 8.20 -6.09 6.07
C LEU A 205 9.57 -6.77 6.05
N LYS A 206 9.62 -8.10 5.92
CA LYS A 206 10.87 -8.85 5.79
C LYS A 206 11.69 -8.39 4.57
N GLU A 207 11.06 -8.25 3.42
CA GLU A 207 11.75 -7.79 2.21
C GLU A 207 12.08 -6.28 2.27
N ALA A 208 11.26 -5.47 2.95
CA ALA A 208 11.54 -4.05 3.18
C ALA A 208 12.76 -3.87 4.11
N GLU A 209 12.86 -4.64 5.19
CA GLU A 209 14.03 -4.70 6.07
C GLU A 209 15.29 -5.05 5.28
N ARG A 210 15.22 -6.08 4.41
CA ARG A 210 16.32 -6.45 3.53
C ARG A 210 16.74 -5.30 2.59
N CYS A 211 15.78 -4.54 2.05
CA CYS A 211 16.08 -3.37 1.23
C CYS A 211 16.83 -2.29 2.04
N LEU A 212 16.41 -2.01 3.28
CA LEU A 212 17.10 -1.04 4.15
C LEU A 212 18.55 -1.45 4.42
N HIS A 213 18.82 -2.70 4.72
CA HIS A 213 20.20 -3.19 4.90
C HIS A 213 21.05 -3.06 3.63
N LEU A 214 20.46 -3.27 2.45
CA LEU A 214 21.17 -3.09 1.18
C LEU A 214 21.42 -1.60 0.83
N ILE A 215 20.55 -0.70 1.28
CA ILE A 215 20.72 0.74 1.16
C ILE A 215 21.83 1.24 2.09
N SER A 216 21.80 0.82 3.36
CA SER A 216 22.78 1.26 4.37
C SER A 216 24.16 0.61 4.21
N GLY A 217 24.26 -0.52 3.50
CA GLY A 217 25.46 -1.36 3.45
C GLY A 217 25.74 -2.10 4.77
N ASN A 218 24.80 -2.13 5.70
CA ASN A 218 24.98 -2.73 6.99
C ASN A 218 24.71 -4.24 6.97
N SER A 219 25.44 -4.98 7.81
CA SER A 219 25.10 -6.36 8.10
C SER A 219 23.71 -6.43 8.77
N PRO A 220 22.91 -7.49 8.49
CA PRO A 220 21.65 -7.72 9.22
C PRO A 220 21.81 -7.75 10.75
N ASP A 221 22.99 -8.11 11.24
CA ASP A 221 23.29 -8.17 12.69
C ASP A 221 23.69 -6.81 13.29
N GLY A 222 23.86 -5.77 12.45
CA GLY A 222 24.31 -4.44 12.86
C GLY A 222 23.24 -3.38 12.66
N ILE A 223 22.45 -3.09 13.68
CA ILE A 223 21.45 -1.99 13.65
C ILE A 223 22.15 -0.66 13.75
N LYS A 224 22.05 0.17 12.72
CA LYS A 224 22.70 1.50 12.68
C LYS A 224 21.74 2.67 12.54
N SER A 225 20.57 2.49 11.92
CA SER A 225 19.56 3.55 11.78
C SER A 225 18.31 3.28 12.62
N SER A 226 17.57 4.36 12.93
CA SER A 226 16.28 4.24 13.61
C SER A 226 15.24 3.53 12.74
N ALA A 227 15.30 3.71 11.41
CA ALA A 227 14.43 3.02 10.48
C ALA A 227 14.67 1.50 10.46
N GLU A 228 15.95 1.05 10.45
CA GLU A 228 16.31 -0.37 10.51
C GLU A 228 15.84 -1.02 11.82
N ARG A 229 15.97 -0.30 12.94
CA ARG A 229 15.48 -0.78 14.23
C ARG A 229 13.96 -0.94 14.22
N ALA A 230 13.24 0.09 13.79
CA ALA A 230 11.78 0.09 13.82
C ALA A 230 11.18 -1.03 12.94
N ILE A 231 11.73 -1.25 11.75
CA ILE A 231 11.25 -2.32 10.86
C ILE A 231 11.61 -3.70 11.40
N GLY A 232 12.80 -3.88 11.96
CA GLY A 232 13.24 -5.13 12.57
C GLY A 232 12.40 -5.51 13.78
N GLU A 233 12.08 -4.56 14.67
CA GLU A 233 11.18 -4.76 15.81
C GLU A 233 9.77 -5.15 15.34
N MET A 234 9.24 -4.47 14.32
CA MET A 234 7.92 -4.77 13.79
C MET A 234 7.87 -6.15 13.13
N ARG A 235 8.85 -6.48 12.27
CA ARG A 235 8.96 -7.81 11.65
C ARG A 235 9.09 -8.91 12.69
N SER A 236 9.96 -8.74 13.69
CA SER A 236 10.17 -9.70 14.75
C SER A 236 8.89 -9.92 15.58
N ARG A 237 8.15 -8.85 15.89
CA ARG A 237 6.87 -8.97 16.58
C ARG A 237 5.87 -9.81 15.79
N LEU A 238 5.75 -9.58 14.47
CA LEU A 238 4.88 -10.39 13.60
C LEU A 238 5.33 -11.85 13.51
N GLU A 239 6.64 -12.11 13.55
CA GLU A 239 7.17 -13.47 13.44
C GLU A 239 6.79 -14.36 14.64
N TYR A 240 6.63 -13.75 15.83
CA TYR A 240 6.28 -14.44 17.06
C TYR A 240 4.84 -14.22 17.52
N SER A 241 4.00 -13.58 16.68
CA SER A 241 2.57 -13.41 16.96
C SER A 241 1.79 -14.62 16.43
N GLU A 242 0.74 -14.97 17.15
CA GLU A 242 -0.22 -15.99 16.75
C GLU A 242 -1.54 -15.36 16.35
N VAL A 243 -2.26 -15.98 15.43
CA VAL A 243 -3.52 -15.43 14.91
C VAL A 243 -4.60 -15.33 15.99
N ASP A 244 -4.62 -16.27 16.90
CA ASP A 244 -5.59 -16.30 18.01
C ASP A 244 -5.39 -15.10 18.95
N ASP A 245 -4.15 -14.71 19.23
CA ASP A 245 -3.85 -13.52 20.03
C ASP A 245 -4.35 -12.25 19.36
N VAL A 246 -4.19 -12.16 18.05
CA VAL A 246 -4.67 -11.02 17.25
C VAL A 246 -6.19 -10.93 17.27
N ILE A 247 -6.88 -12.05 17.07
CA ILE A 247 -8.34 -12.10 17.09
C ILE A 247 -8.87 -11.75 18.48
N ASN A 248 -8.27 -12.30 19.54
CA ASN A 248 -8.67 -12.07 20.92
C ASN A 248 -8.40 -10.63 21.39
N SER A 249 -7.34 -9.99 20.89
CA SER A 249 -7.02 -8.59 21.22
C SER A 249 -7.79 -7.55 20.40
N GLY A 250 -8.52 -7.99 19.38
CA GLY A 250 -9.23 -7.13 18.43
C GLY A 250 -8.44 -6.92 17.14
N LEU A 251 -8.97 -7.49 16.05
CA LEU A 251 -8.31 -7.42 14.73
C LEU A 251 -8.17 -5.98 14.24
N HIS A 252 -9.18 -5.14 14.41
CA HIS A 252 -9.16 -3.74 13.99
C HIS A 252 -8.05 -2.94 14.70
N GLU A 253 -8.00 -3.00 16.02
CA GLU A 253 -7.00 -2.31 16.85
C GLU A 253 -5.58 -2.78 16.53
N TYR A 254 -5.43 -4.06 16.21
CA TYR A 254 -4.16 -4.62 15.77
C TYR A 254 -3.73 -4.07 14.42
N LEU A 255 -4.66 -4.00 13.45
CA LEU A 255 -4.41 -3.46 12.11
C LEU A 255 -4.09 -1.96 12.15
N ASP A 256 -4.80 -1.18 12.95
CA ASP A 256 -4.50 0.24 13.20
C ASP A 256 -3.08 0.43 13.74
N THR A 257 -2.68 -0.41 14.70
CA THR A 257 -1.31 -0.40 15.23
C THR A 257 -0.28 -0.70 14.14
N ILE A 258 -0.56 -1.62 13.25
CA ILE A 258 0.29 -1.95 12.09
C ILE A 258 0.43 -0.73 11.17
N GLN A 259 -0.67 -0.08 10.81
CA GLN A 259 -0.68 1.11 9.94
C GLN A 259 0.13 2.26 10.53
N LEU A 260 -0.07 2.56 11.83
CA LEU A 260 0.69 3.58 12.54
C LEU A 260 2.20 3.28 12.54
N LYS A 261 2.60 2.04 12.73
CA LYS A 261 4.00 1.64 12.72
C LYS A 261 4.61 1.71 11.32
N ILE A 262 3.88 1.34 10.27
CA ILE A 262 4.35 1.49 8.88
C ILE A 262 4.56 2.96 8.55
N ASN A 263 3.64 3.85 8.93
CA ASN A 263 3.79 5.29 8.76
C ASN A 263 5.02 5.80 9.49
N HIS A 264 5.22 5.40 10.76
CA HIS A 264 6.40 5.78 11.54
C HIS A 264 7.70 5.30 10.89
N ILE A 265 7.75 4.07 10.36
CA ILE A 265 8.92 3.57 9.61
C ILE A 265 9.19 4.44 8.38
N SER A 266 8.15 4.84 7.64
CA SER A 266 8.27 5.73 6.49
C SER A 266 8.84 7.10 6.87
N ASP A 267 8.38 7.68 7.97
CA ASP A 267 8.90 8.95 8.50
C ASP A 267 10.38 8.83 8.93
N LEU A 268 10.76 7.70 9.54
CA LEU A 268 12.15 7.44 9.92
C LEU A 268 13.06 7.26 8.69
N VAL A 269 12.56 6.65 7.62
CA VAL A 269 13.28 6.55 6.34
C VAL A 269 13.51 7.94 5.77
N ASP A 270 12.50 8.81 5.76
CA ASP A 270 12.61 10.19 5.32
C ASP A 270 13.69 10.95 6.13
N VAL A 271 13.63 10.88 7.47
CA VAL A 271 14.60 11.52 8.36
C VAL A 271 16.02 10.98 8.15
N ASN A 272 16.19 9.66 8.03
CA ASN A 272 17.53 9.07 7.99
C ASN A 272 18.23 9.26 6.64
N TYR A 273 17.48 9.30 5.53
CA TYR A 273 18.07 9.26 4.20
C TYR A 273 17.85 10.52 3.36
N PHE A 274 16.81 11.31 3.65
CA PHE A 274 16.46 12.47 2.86
C PHE A 274 16.69 13.79 3.62
N ARG A 275 16.21 13.93 4.86
CA ARG A 275 16.41 15.19 5.62
C ARG A 275 17.83 15.39 6.14
N ALA A 276 18.54 14.32 6.52
CA ALA A 276 19.91 14.44 7.03
C ALA A 276 20.91 14.98 5.99
N LYS A 277 20.62 14.87 4.69
CA LYS A 277 21.43 15.43 3.61
C LYS A 277 21.26 16.95 3.45
N GLU A 278 20.11 17.51 3.78
CA GLU A 278 19.87 18.95 3.74
C GLU A 278 20.70 19.68 4.82
N ASP A 279 20.80 19.16 6.03
CA ASP A 279 21.62 19.73 7.10
C ASP A 279 23.12 19.72 6.78
N TYR A 280 23.60 18.76 6.02
CA TYR A 280 25.01 18.70 5.58
C TYR A 280 25.33 19.74 4.51
N VAL A 281 24.44 20.01 3.59
CA VAL A 281 24.62 21.05 2.54
C VAL A 281 24.62 22.44 3.18
N PHE A 282 23.70 22.73 4.09
CA PHE A 282 23.67 23.99 4.82
C PHE A 282 24.90 24.23 5.69
N ARG A 283 25.46 23.19 6.34
CA ARG A 283 26.70 23.32 7.13
C ARG A 283 27.93 23.52 6.28
N SER A 284 28.04 22.91 5.11
CA SER A 284 29.18 23.10 4.20
C SER A 284 29.15 24.49 3.56
N GLU A 285 27.98 25.03 3.24
CA GLU A 285 27.87 26.41 2.70
C GLU A 285 28.12 27.47 3.77
N SER A 286 27.69 27.28 5.01
CA SER A 286 27.98 28.21 6.10
C SER A 286 29.46 28.22 6.54
N GLN A 287 30.18 27.09 6.40
CA GLN A 287 31.62 27.05 6.68
C GLN A 287 32.45 27.65 5.54
N SER A 288 32.00 27.61 4.30
CA SER A 288 32.71 28.28 3.18
C SER A 288 32.52 29.79 3.18
N GLN A 289 31.42 30.32 3.75
CA GLN A 289 31.21 31.78 3.89
C GLN A 289 31.91 32.39 5.10
N SER A 290 32.33 31.59 6.10
CA SER A 290 33.08 32.08 7.27
C SER A 290 34.61 32.11 7.07
N GLN A 291 35.11 31.65 5.93
CA GLN A 291 36.55 31.66 5.59
C GLN A 291 36.90 32.62 4.44
N SER A 292 35.96 33.41 3.97
CA SER A 292 36.17 34.52 3.04
C SER A 292 35.98 35.85 3.75
#